data_e7c9bdba9816c54de8cc65785f5f09bd
#
_entry.id   e7c9bdba9816c54de8cc65785f5f09bd
#
_cell.length_a   1.000
_cell.length_b   1.000
_cell.length_c   1.000
_cell.angle_alpha   90.00
_cell.angle_beta   90.00
_cell.angle_gamma   90.00
#
_symmetry.space_group_name_H-M   'P 1'
#
loop_
_entity.id
_entity.type
_entity.pdbx_description
1 polymer ?
#
loop_
_entity_poly.entity_id
_entity_poly.type
_entity_poly.pdbx_seq_one_letter_code
_entity_poly.pdbx_strand_id
1 'polypeptide(L)'
;MPIIKSIPAIKIINGVQIRTSELAIVSEPQYITNGEYSIVVRGIDNCILKLNSLTTDRVKIKAMTNVLIIPDINSIDEEWDEISIEKGACVEFVFINQYWYILSSDGLKIW
;
A
#
# COMPACT_ATOMS: atom_id res chain seq x y z
N MET A 1 7.27 16.29 2.14
CA MET A 1 5.82 16.47 2.12
C MET A 1 5.18 15.54 3.11
N PRO A 2 4.33 16.03 3.94
CA PRO A 2 3.73 15.19 4.94
C PRO A 2 2.76 14.18 4.36
N ILE A 3 2.52 13.16 5.12
CA ILE A 3 1.48 12.21 4.81
C ILE A 3 0.15 12.87 5.11
N ILE A 4 -0.71 12.90 4.14
CA ILE A 4 -2.07 13.34 4.37
C ILE A 4 -2.88 12.12 4.65
N LYS A 5 -3.15 11.93 5.91
CA LYS A 5 -4.11 10.94 6.24
C LYS A 5 -5.41 11.45 5.76
N SER A 6 -5.97 10.71 4.96
CA SER A 6 -7.14 11.11 4.49
C SER A 6 -8.18 10.94 5.45
N ILE A 7 -8.95 10.77 5.30
CA ILE A 7 -10.29 10.79 5.39
C ILE A 7 -10.78 9.77 6.32
N PRO A 8 -11.59 10.14 7.22
CA PRO A 8 -12.13 9.24 8.18
C PRO A 8 -12.67 8.00 7.54
N ALA A 9 -12.32 6.88 8.11
CA ALA A 9 -12.80 5.61 7.66
C ALA A 9 -14.28 5.38 7.97
N ILE A 10 -14.95 6.37 8.49
CA ILE A 10 -16.33 6.23 8.93
C ILE A 10 -17.17 7.36 8.35
N LYS A 11 -18.26 6.99 7.75
CA LYS A 11 -19.29 7.92 7.32
C LYS A 11 -20.58 7.61 8.05
N ILE A 12 -21.40 8.62 8.22
CA ILE A 12 -22.74 8.43 8.76
C ILE A 12 -23.73 8.73 7.64
N ILE A 13 -24.51 7.75 7.29
CA ILE A 13 -25.54 7.88 6.27
C ILE A 13 -26.85 7.45 6.89
N ASN A 14 -27.83 8.35 6.90
CA ASN A 14 -29.13 8.08 7.48
C ASN A 14 -29.04 7.57 8.93
N GLY A 15 -28.08 8.13 9.68
CA GLY A 15 -27.90 7.72 11.05
C GLY A 15 -27.15 6.42 11.24
N VAL A 16 -26.76 5.76 10.17
CA VAL A 16 -26.01 4.52 10.22
C VAL A 16 -24.54 4.81 9.94
N GLN A 17 -23.70 4.32 10.81
CA GLN A 17 -22.26 4.48 10.66
C GLN A 17 -21.73 3.44 9.71
N ILE A 18 -21.13 3.88 8.61
CA ILE A 18 -20.59 3.00 7.59
C ILE A 18 -19.08 3.19 7.56
N ARG A 19 -18.35 2.11 7.79
CA ARG A 19 -16.90 2.14 7.69
C ARG A 19 -16.50 2.12 6.23
N THR A 20 -15.66 3.06 5.84
CA THR A 20 -15.08 3.10 4.50
C THR A 20 -13.61 2.70 4.61
N SER A 21 -13.00 2.35 3.48
CA SER A 21 -11.58 2.08 3.44
C SER A 21 -10.81 3.33 3.79
N GLU A 22 -9.79 3.18 4.60
CA GLU A 22 -8.89 4.27 4.84
C GLU A 22 -8.00 4.47 3.64
N LEU A 23 -7.76 5.74 3.34
CA LEU A 23 -6.89 6.14 2.25
C LEU A 23 -5.72 6.91 2.82
N ALA A 24 -4.58 6.81 2.16
CA ALA A 24 -3.47 7.68 2.42
C ALA A 24 -2.90 8.16 1.10
N ILE A 25 -2.51 9.43 1.05
CA ILE A 25 -1.74 9.98 -0.05
C ILE A 25 -0.33 10.19 0.47
N VAL A 26 0.61 9.49 -0.12
CA VAL A 26 2.00 9.49 0.34
C VAL A 26 2.84 10.23 -0.68
N SER A 27 3.57 11.24 -0.22
CA SER A 27 4.51 11.98 -1.07
C SER A 27 5.83 12.19 -0.33
N GLU A 28 6.22 11.22 0.45
CA GLU A 28 7.49 11.22 1.19
C GLU A 28 8.44 10.20 0.59
N PRO A 29 9.77 10.38 0.77
CA PRO A 29 10.74 9.41 0.25
C PRO A 29 10.57 8.02 0.84
N GLN A 30 10.10 7.93 2.07
CA GLN A 30 9.90 6.65 2.75
C GLN A 30 8.59 6.68 3.50
N TYR A 31 7.91 5.56 3.49
CA TYR A 31 6.65 5.42 4.21
C TYR A 31 6.49 3.98 4.70
N ILE A 32 5.99 3.83 5.92
CA ILE A 32 5.64 2.54 6.48
C ILE A 32 4.12 2.50 6.62
N THR A 33 3.50 1.46 6.08
CA THR A 33 2.04 1.36 6.14
C THR A 33 1.56 1.31 7.58
N ASN A 34 0.44 1.96 7.84
CA ASN A 34 -0.08 2.11 9.19
C ASN A 34 -1.58 1.86 9.23
N GLY A 35 -2.00 0.72 8.71
CA GLY A 35 -3.39 0.31 8.77
C GLY A 35 -4.25 0.77 7.60
N GLU A 36 -3.69 1.50 6.64
CA GLU A 36 -4.46 1.92 5.48
C GLU A 36 -4.78 0.74 4.58
N TYR A 37 -5.97 0.74 4.04
CA TYR A 37 -6.34 -0.25 3.03
C TYR A 37 -5.89 0.17 1.64
N SER A 38 -5.87 1.46 1.35
CA SER A 38 -5.52 1.99 0.03
C SER A 38 -4.52 3.12 0.17
N ILE A 39 -3.47 3.07 -0.62
CA ILE A 39 -2.41 4.06 -0.60
C ILE A 39 -2.16 4.55 -2.03
N VAL A 40 -2.14 5.86 -2.22
CA VAL A 40 -1.72 6.47 -3.47
C VAL A 40 -0.39 7.15 -3.22
N VAL A 41 0.65 6.73 -3.95
CA VAL A 41 1.98 7.31 -3.84
C VAL A 41 2.18 8.27 -5.00
N ARG A 42 2.46 9.54 -4.70
CA ARG A 42 2.60 10.57 -5.72
C ARG A 42 3.56 11.66 -5.27
N GLY A 43 3.99 12.46 -6.22
CA GLY A 43 4.69 13.70 -5.90
C GLY A 43 6.16 13.56 -5.58
N ILE A 44 6.69 12.35 -5.55
CA ILE A 44 8.10 12.12 -5.31
C ILE A 44 8.50 10.83 -6.02
N ASP A 45 9.65 10.86 -6.70
CA ASP A 45 10.13 9.68 -7.37
C ASP A 45 10.84 8.75 -6.41
N ASN A 46 10.73 7.46 -6.69
CA ASN A 46 11.46 6.42 -5.96
C ASN A 46 11.14 6.38 -4.46
N CYS A 47 9.85 6.50 -4.16
CA CYS A 47 9.39 6.31 -2.80
C CYS A 47 9.67 4.87 -2.36
N ILE A 48 10.18 4.70 -1.15
CA ILE A 48 10.34 3.38 -0.54
C ILE A 48 9.18 3.17 0.41
N LEU A 49 8.37 2.16 0.13
CA LEU A 49 7.19 1.86 0.93
C LEU A 49 7.36 0.51 1.58
N LYS A 50 7.35 0.49 2.91
CA LYS A 50 7.48 -0.74 3.67
C LYS A 50 6.11 -1.22 4.12
N LEU A 51 5.80 -2.46 3.79
CA LEU A 51 4.59 -3.10 4.28
C LEU A 51 4.76 -3.40 5.77
N ASN A 52 3.69 -3.25 6.53
CA ASN A 52 3.75 -3.47 7.97
C ASN A 52 2.62 -4.40 8.40
N SER A 53 2.97 -5.67 8.59
CA SER A 53 2.01 -6.71 8.96
C SER A 53 1.43 -6.53 10.35
N LEU A 54 2.02 -5.69 11.18
CA LEU A 54 1.52 -5.42 12.51
C LEU A 54 0.30 -4.51 12.52
N THR A 55 0.09 -3.76 11.45
CA THR A 55 -1.00 -2.79 11.38
C THR A 55 -2.05 -3.13 10.34
N THR A 56 -1.72 -3.96 9.35
CA THR A 56 -2.66 -4.35 8.33
C THR A 56 -2.28 -5.69 7.74
N ASP A 57 -3.27 -6.44 7.27
CA ASP A 57 -3.06 -7.69 6.56
C ASP A 57 -3.47 -7.60 5.10
N ARG A 58 -3.89 -6.43 4.65
CA ARG A 58 -4.29 -6.20 3.26
C ARG A 58 -4.10 -4.74 2.91
N VAL A 59 -3.44 -4.48 1.78
CA VAL A 59 -3.22 -3.11 1.32
C VAL A 59 -3.18 -3.08 -0.20
N LYS A 60 -3.77 -2.04 -0.76
CA LYS A 60 -3.75 -1.78 -2.20
C LYS A 60 -2.97 -0.50 -2.44
N ILE A 61 -2.02 -0.56 -3.37
CA ILE A 61 -1.13 0.55 -3.65
C ILE A 61 -1.27 0.98 -5.10
N LYS A 62 -1.56 2.25 -5.33
CA LYS A 62 -1.57 2.86 -6.65
C LYS A 62 -0.34 3.74 -6.78
N ALA A 63 0.49 3.47 -7.77
CA ALA A 63 1.69 4.23 -8.01
C ALA A 63 1.42 5.35 -9.03
N MET A 64 1.57 6.59 -8.61
CA MET A 64 1.59 7.73 -9.52
C MET A 64 3.03 8.14 -9.81
N THR A 65 3.99 7.40 -9.28
CA THR A 65 5.42 7.55 -9.45
C THR A 65 6.05 6.19 -9.22
N ASN A 66 7.34 6.06 -9.39
CA ASN A 66 8.03 4.80 -9.14
C ASN A 66 8.08 4.52 -7.64
N VAL A 67 7.76 3.31 -7.25
CA VAL A 67 7.72 2.91 -5.84
C VAL A 67 8.46 1.59 -5.66
N LEU A 68 9.33 1.54 -4.66
CA LEU A 68 9.96 0.31 -4.22
C LEU A 68 9.21 -0.19 -3.00
N ILE A 69 8.70 -1.41 -3.07
CA ILE A 69 7.90 -1.99 -2.00
C ILE A 69 8.70 -3.08 -1.32
N ILE A 70 8.83 -2.98 -0.01
CA ILE A 70 9.62 -3.88 0.81
C ILE A 70 8.72 -4.53 1.86
N PRO A 71 8.76 -5.87 2.02
CA PRO A 71 8.03 -6.51 3.10
C PRO A 71 8.72 -6.24 4.44
N ASP A 72 7.95 -6.20 5.50
CA ASP A 72 8.50 -6.03 6.85
C ASP A 72 9.05 -7.33 7.40
N ILE A 73 8.64 -8.46 6.85
CA ILE A 73 9.10 -9.77 7.30
C ILE A 73 9.11 -10.71 6.11
N ASN A 74 10.09 -11.61 6.07
CA ASN A 74 10.22 -12.61 5.02
C ASN A 74 10.26 -12.00 3.62
N SER A 75 9.45 -12.52 2.71
CA SER A 75 9.52 -12.11 1.32
C SER A 75 8.13 -11.93 0.75
N ILE A 76 8.07 -11.42 -0.47
CA ILE A 76 6.83 -11.28 -1.23
C ILE A 76 6.71 -12.50 -2.14
N ASP A 77 5.55 -13.15 -2.14
CA ASP A 77 5.28 -14.36 -2.92
C ASP A 77 6.29 -15.47 -2.64
N GLU A 78 6.86 -15.48 -1.42
CA GLU A 78 7.88 -16.45 -1.00
C GLU A 78 9.13 -16.42 -1.85
N GLU A 79 9.36 -15.34 -2.59
CA GLU A 79 10.43 -15.27 -3.58
C GLU A 79 11.21 -13.96 -3.55
N TRP A 80 10.54 -12.80 -3.44
CA TRP A 80 11.22 -11.53 -3.64
C TRP A 80 11.42 -10.76 -2.35
N ASP A 81 12.64 -10.22 -2.19
CA ASP A 81 12.95 -9.35 -1.05
C ASP A 81 12.33 -7.97 -1.21
N GLU A 82 12.04 -7.59 -2.43
CA GLU A 82 11.42 -6.30 -2.75
C GLU A 82 10.85 -6.35 -4.15
N ILE A 83 9.90 -5.48 -4.44
CA ILE A 83 9.40 -5.31 -5.80
C ILE A 83 9.35 -3.82 -6.13
N SER A 84 9.59 -3.51 -7.40
CA SER A 84 9.45 -2.15 -7.90
C SER A 84 8.20 -2.06 -8.75
N ILE A 85 7.40 -1.01 -8.57
CA ILE A 85 6.30 -0.74 -9.47
C ILE A 85 6.49 0.62 -10.10
N GLU A 86 6.13 0.71 -11.37
CA GLU A 86 6.28 1.95 -12.12
C GLU A 86 5.01 2.78 -12.05
N LYS A 87 5.15 4.03 -12.43
CA LYS A 87 4.02 4.95 -12.54
C LYS A 87 2.88 4.30 -13.33
N GLY A 88 1.70 4.33 -12.78
CA GLY A 88 0.51 3.75 -13.39
C GLY A 88 0.14 2.39 -12.87
N ALA A 89 1.05 1.70 -12.23
CA ALA A 89 0.78 0.36 -11.70
C ALA A 89 -0.08 0.41 -10.44
N CYS A 90 -0.80 -0.67 -10.24
CA CYS A 90 -1.57 -0.87 -9.03
C CYS A 90 -1.35 -2.30 -8.56
N VAL A 91 -1.16 -2.50 -7.27
CA VAL A 91 -0.93 -3.83 -6.73
C VAL A 91 -1.65 -3.98 -5.40
N GLU A 92 -2.23 -5.14 -5.18
CA GLU A 92 -2.89 -5.46 -3.93
C GLU A 92 -2.15 -6.61 -3.25
N PHE A 93 -1.82 -6.41 -1.98
CA PHE A 93 -1.13 -7.40 -1.15
C PHE A 93 -2.03 -7.94 -0.07
N VAL A 94 -1.78 -9.19 0.29
CA VAL A 94 -2.41 -9.79 1.46
C VAL A 94 -1.32 -10.50 2.26
N PHE A 95 -1.42 -10.42 3.59
CA PHE A 95 -0.47 -11.05 4.50
C PHE A 95 -1.10 -12.31 5.09
N ILE A 96 -0.51 -13.46 4.80
CA ILE A 96 -1.01 -14.76 5.25
C ILE A 96 0.19 -15.64 5.61
N ASN A 97 0.15 -16.29 6.76
CA ASN A 97 1.18 -17.25 7.17
C ASN A 97 2.59 -16.68 7.11
N GLN A 98 2.75 -15.45 7.60
CA GLN A 98 4.05 -14.79 7.71
C GLN A 98 4.64 -14.31 6.38
N TYR A 99 3.85 -14.29 5.30
CA TYR A 99 4.30 -13.82 4.00
C TYR A 99 3.31 -12.84 3.40
N TRP A 100 3.85 -11.88 2.66
CA TRP A 100 3.04 -11.01 1.82
C TRP A 100 2.88 -11.64 0.45
N TYR A 101 1.65 -11.70 -0.04
CA TYR A 101 1.36 -12.24 -1.36
C TYR A 101 0.72 -11.19 -2.23
N ILE A 102 1.08 -11.17 -3.51
CA ILE A 102 0.42 -10.33 -4.48
C ILE A 102 -0.90 -11.00 -4.84
N LEU A 103 -1.99 -10.35 -4.49
CA LEU A 103 -3.32 -10.89 -4.74
C LEU A 103 -3.83 -10.48 -6.12
N SER A 104 -3.56 -9.24 -6.52
CA SER A 104 -3.91 -8.75 -7.84
C SER A 104 -2.95 -7.63 -8.22
N SER A 105 -2.75 -7.46 -9.52
CA SER A 105 -1.89 -6.39 -10.00
C SER A 105 -2.33 -5.94 -11.38
N ASP A 106 -2.05 -4.67 -11.68
CA ASP A 106 -2.28 -4.09 -12.98
C ASP A 106 -1.07 -3.23 -13.31
N GLY A 107 -0.43 -3.51 -14.44
CA GLY A 107 0.77 -2.81 -14.85
C GLY A 107 2.04 -3.25 -14.13
N LEU A 108 1.98 -4.33 -13.37
CA LEU A 108 3.17 -4.87 -12.72
C LEU A 108 4.03 -5.57 -13.73
N LYS A 109 5.32 -5.25 -13.73
CA LYS A 109 6.29 -5.95 -14.55
C LYS A 109 7.11 -6.86 -13.68
N ILE A 110 7.21 -8.12 -14.07
CA ILE A 110 8.02 -9.12 -13.41
C ILE A 110 9.07 -9.60 -14.39
N TRP A 111 10.34 -9.52 -13.99
CA TRP A 111 11.47 -10.05 -14.78
C TRP A 111 12.50 -10.72 -13.92
#